data_013eca4abae31909808eb2bd6691fac5
#
_entry.id   013eca4abae31909808eb2bd6691fac5
#
_cell.length_a   1.000
_cell.length_b   1.000
_cell.length_c   1.000
_cell.angle_alpha   90.00
_cell.angle_beta   90.00
_cell.angle_gamma   90.00
#
_symmetry.space_group_name_H-M   'P 1'
#
loop_
_entity.id
_entity.type
_entity.pdbx_description
1 polymer ?
#
loop_
_entity_poly.entity_id
_entity_poly.type
_entity_poly.pdbx_seq_one_letter_code
_entity_poly.pdbx_strand_id
1 'polypeptide(L)'
;MRVDPHTFAENFISEDHFKSQARARGVELGTVDTTPGAGAFIKYLAATLKAQSVLEVGTGSGVGSLWLFDGMLPSGTLTSIDDEMEHSQIAKLAFQDADIAQSRYR
;
A
#
# COMPACT_ATOMS: atom_id res chain seq x y z
N MET A 1 14.96 -28.74 0.26
CA MET A 1 14.12 -27.91 1.16
C MET A 1 12.87 -27.47 0.44
N ARG A 2 11.73 -27.67 1.03
CA ARG A 2 10.47 -27.16 0.47
C ARG A 2 10.11 -25.84 1.15
N VAL A 3 9.77 -24.84 0.33
CA VAL A 3 9.17 -23.60 0.80
C VAL A 3 7.66 -23.75 0.59
N ASP A 4 6.86 -23.49 1.62
CA ASP A 4 5.42 -23.58 1.45
C ASP A 4 4.92 -22.45 0.52
N PRO A 5 3.79 -22.68 -0.21
CA PRO A 5 3.33 -21.70 -1.19
C PRO A 5 3.04 -20.32 -0.62
N HIS A 6 2.56 -20.24 0.61
CA HIS A 6 2.28 -18.96 1.26
C HIS A 6 3.57 -18.16 1.49
N THR A 7 4.56 -18.79 2.11
CA THR A 7 5.88 -18.15 2.35
C THR A 7 6.52 -17.73 1.05
N PHE A 8 6.44 -18.57 0.01
CA PHE A 8 6.96 -18.24 -1.31
C PHE A 8 6.30 -16.99 -1.88
N ALA A 9 4.96 -16.93 -1.85
CA ALA A 9 4.21 -15.78 -2.38
C ALA A 9 4.52 -14.49 -1.62
N GLU A 10 4.63 -14.56 -0.29
CA GLU A 10 4.91 -13.38 0.53
C GLU A 10 6.33 -12.84 0.32
N ASN A 11 7.25 -13.65 -0.12
CA ASN A 11 8.66 -13.26 -0.32
C ASN A 11 9.04 -13.11 -1.80
N PHE A 12 8.13 -13.33 -2.72
CA PHE A 12 8.41 -13.32 -4.16
C PHE A 12 8.84 -11.94 -4.64
N ILE A 13 8.15 -10.89 -4.18
CA ILE A 13 8.52 -9.51 -4.47
C ILE A 13 8.79 -8.80 -3.14
N SER A 14 10.00 -8.30 -2.98
CA SER A 14 10.41 -7.59 -1.77
C SER A 14 9.73 -6.23 -1.69
N GLU A 15 9.32 -5.86 -0.49
CA GLU A 15 8.85 -4.49 -0.22
C GLU A 15 10.03 -3.52 -0.24
N ASP A 16 9.83 -2.35 -0.82
CA ASP A 16 10.81 -1.29 -0.74
C ASP A 16 10.87 -0.68 0.68
N HIS A 17 11.82 0.23 0.85
CA HIS A 17 12.06 0.89 2.12
C HIS A 17 10.81 1.64 2.65
N PHE A 18 10.06 2.29 1.77
CA PHE A 18 8.89 3.09 2.17
C PHE A 18 7.75 2.20 2.68
N LYS A 19 7.49 1.09 1.99
CA LYS A 19 6.49 0.11 2.43
C LYS A 19 6.90 -0.54 3.74
N SER A 20 8.18 -0.88 3.90
CA SER A 20 8.69 -1.46 5.13
C SER A 20 8.55 -0.51 6.32
N GLN A 21 8.84 0.77 6.13
CA GLN A 21 8.65 1.79 7.16
C GLN A 21 7.17 1.98 7.53
N ALA A 22 6.31 2.05 6.53
CA ALA A 22 4.88 2.18 6.75
C ALA A 22 4.34 0.98 7.54
N ARG A 23 4.76 -0.23 7.19
CA ARG A 23 4.39 -1.45 7.88
C ARG A 23 4.86 -1.44 9.33
N ALA A 24 6.08 -0.98 9.59
CA ALA A 24 6.61 -0.87 10.96
C ALA A 24 5.77 0.08 11.82
N ARG A 25 5.37 1.23 11.27
CA ARG A 25 4.46 2.16 11.96
C ARG A 25 3.11 1.49 12.23
N GLY A 26 2.61 0.74 11.27
CA GLY A 26 1.36 0.00 11.40
C GLY A 26 1.39 -1.00 12.54
N VAL A 27 2.49 -1.74 12.68
CA VAL A 27 2.66 -2.69 13.78
C VAL A 27 2.55 -1.98 15.14
N GLU A 28 3.18 -0.81 15.28
CA GLU A 28 3.11 -0.01 16.51
C GLU A 28 1.69 0.46 16.83
N LEU A 29 0.91 0.78 15.80
CA LEU A 29 -0.47 1.26 15.95
C LEU A 29 -1.49 0.12 16.00
N GLY A 30 -1.08 -1.11 15.78
CA GLY A 30 -1.99 -2.24 15.74
C GLY A 30 -2.83 -2.35 14.47
N THR A 31 -2.38 -1.74 13.36
CA THR A 31 -3.06 -1.91 12.08
C THR A 31 -2.82 -3.31 11.52
N VAL A 32 -3.79 -3.79 10.72
CA VAL A 32 -3.64 -5.03 9.96
C VAL A 32 -3.49 -4.64 8.50
N ASP A 33 -2.25 -4.49 8.07
CA ASP A 33 -1.94 -4.03 6.73
C ASP A 33 -1.89 -5.17 5.71
N THR A 34 -2.05 -4.79 4.44
CA THR A 34 -1.91 -5.71 3.30
C THR A 34 -0.56 -6.42 3.36
N THR A 35 -0.56 -7.74 3.22
CA THR A 35 0.67 -8.53 3.20
C THR A 35 1.50 -8.24 1.94
N PRO A 36 2.81 -8.51 1.94
CA PRO A 36 3.65 -8.27 0.76
C PRO A 36 3.16 -8.99 -0.50
N GLY A 37 2.75 -10.25 -0.37
CA GLY A 37 2.24 -11.02 -1.52
C GLY A 37 0.94 -10.45 -2.06
N ALA A 38 0.00 -10.10 -1.19
CA ALA A 38 -1.26 -9.46 -1.58
C ALA A 38 -1.01 -8.08 -2.18
N GLY A 39 -0.08 -7.30 -1.61
CA GLY A 39 0.30 -5.99 -2.13
C GLY A 39 0.86 -6.07 -3.54
N ALA A 40 1.77 -7.01 -3.79
CA ALA A 40 2.32 -7.24 -5.13
C ALA A 40 1.23 -7.60 -6.14
N PHE A 41 0.24 -8.40 -5.73
CA PHE A 41 -0.90 -8.76 -6.58
C PHE A 41 -1.78 -7.54 -6.87
N ILE A 42 -2.04 -6.69 -5.88
CA ILE A 42 -2.78 -5.44 -6.05
C ILE A 42 -2.08 -4.52 -7.05
N LYS A 43 -0.78 -4.37 -6.94
CA LYS A 43 0.03 -3.63 -7.91
C LYS A 43 -0.16 -4.18 -9.32
N TYR A 44 -0.07 -5.49 -9.48
CA TYR A 44 -0.27 -6.15 -10.76
C TYR A 44 -1.65 -5.85 -11.35
N LEU A 45 -2.70 -5.96 -10.54
CA LEU A 45 -4.07 -5.65 -10.99
C LEU A 45 -4.20 -4.19 -11.41
N ALA A 46 -3.71 -3.26 -10.60
CA ALA A 46 -3.78 -1.84 -10.90
C ALA A 46 -3.07 -1.50 -12.22
N ALA A 47 -1.90 -2.11 -12.45
CA ALA A 47 -1.14 -1.92 -13.68
C ALA A 47 -1.87 -2.51 -14.89
N THR A 48 -2.41 -3.71 -14.77
CA THR A 48 -3.15 -4.39 -15.83
C THR A 48 -4.39 -3.60 -16.25
N LEU A 49 -5.09 -3.01 -15.27
CA LEU A 49 -6.29 -2.21 -15.50
C LEU A 49 -5.98 -0.77 -15.91
N LYS A 50 -4.72 -0.36 -15.91
CA LYS A 50 -4.30 1.04 -16.10
C LYS A 50 -5.10 1.98 -15.20
N ALA A 51 -5.14 1.65 -13.91
CA ALA A 51 -6.02 2.28 -12.96
C ALA A 51 -5.73 3.77 -12.82
N GLN A 52 -6.76 4.60 -12.98
CA GLN A 52 -6.71 6.07 -12.87
C GLN A 52 -7.46 6.59 -11.65
N SER A 53 -8.49 5.86 -11.21
CA SER A 53 -9.32 6.28 -10.10
C SER A 53 -9.60 5.04 -9.25
N VAL A 54 -9.03 5.02 -8.07
CA VAL A 54 -9.11 3.87 -7.16
C VAL A 54 -9.74 4.30 -5.85
N LEU A 55 -10.63 3.47 -5.34
CA LEU A 55 -11.20 3.61 -4.00
C LEU A 55 -10.64 2.49 -3.13
N GLU A 56 -10.05 2.88 -2.00
CA GLU A 56 -9.58 1.96 -0.98
C GLU A 56 -10.39 2.15 0.30
N VAL A 57 -10.87 1.06 0.87
CA VAL A 57 -11.53 1.08 2.18
C VAL A 57 -10.62 0.38 3.18
N GLY A 58 -10.25 1.11 4.24
CA GLY A 58 -9.26 0.66 5.20
C GLY A 58 -7.85 1.09 4.80
N THR A 59 -7.53 2.34 5.08
CA THR A 59 -6.22 2.94 4.76
C THR A 59 -5.10 2.27 5.55
N GLY A 60 -5.34 1.96 6.83
CA GLY A 60 -4.33 1.46 7.73
C GLY A 60 -3.13 2.39 7.81
N SER A 61 -1.93 1.84 7.77
CA SER A 61 -0.69 2.62 7.80
C SER A 61 -0.24 3.12 6.42
N GLY A 62 -0.97 2.78 5.36
CA GLY A 62 -0.67 3.20 3.99
C GLY A 62 0.10 2.20 3.14
N VAL A 63 0.39 1.01 3.65
CA VAL A 63 1.12 -0.02 2.88
C VAL A 63 0.38 -0.40 1.61
N GLY A 64 -0.91 -0.73 1.72
CA GLY A 64 -1.74 -1.09 0.57
C GLY A 64 -1.82 0.05 -0.43
N SER A 65 -1.97 1.28 0.05
CA SER A 65 -1.98 2.48 -0.79
C SER A 65 -0.69 2.62 -1.59
N LEU A 66 0.46 2.39 -0.97
CA LEU A 66 1.76 2.47 -1.67
C LEU A 66 1.86 1.43 -2.79
N TRP A 67 1.37 0.22 -2.55
CA TRP A 67 1.31 -0.81 -3.60
C TRP A 67 0.37 -0.38 -4.75
N LEU A 68 -0.76 0.24 -4.43
CA LEU A 68 -1.70 0.77 -5.43
C LEU A 68 -1.03 1.86 -6.28
N PHE A 69 -0.36 2.81 -5.66
CA PHE A 69 0.34 3.88 -6.39
C PHE A 69 1.39 3.32 -7.35
N ASP A 70 2.09 2.27 -6.95
CA ASP A 70 3.10 1.64 -7.82
C ASP A 70 2.49 1.05 -9.11
N GLY A 71 1.26 0.55 -9.03
CA GLY A 71 0.58 -0.05 -10.19
C GLY A 71 -0.27 0.94 -10.99
N MET A 72 -0.80 1.97 -10.35
CA MET A 72 -1.67 2.96 -10.98
C MET A 72 -0.91 3.79 -12.02
N LEU A 73 -1.66 4.40 -12.94
CA LEU A 73 -1.09 5.39 -13.83
C LEU A 73 -0.53 6.58 -13.01
N PRO A 74 0.54 7.24 -13.48
CA PRO A 74 1.18 8.35 -12.74
C PRO A 74 0.23 9.50 -12.42
N SER A 75 -0.78 9.73 -13.27
CA SER A 75 -1.80 10.76 -13.07
C SER A 75 -3.02 10.26 -12.27
N GLY A 76 -3.00 8.98 -11.88
CA GLY A 76 -4.14 8.38 -11.18
C GLY A 76 -4.31 8.92 -9.76
N THR A 77 -5.55 8.92 -9.29
CA THR A 77 -5.93 9.40 -7.96
C THR A 77 -6.47 8.27 -7.12
N LEU A 78 -5.98 8.18 -5.90
CA LEU A 78 -6.46 7.25 -4.87
C LEU A 78 -7.36 8.01 -3.90
N THR A 79 -8.58 7.50 -3.69
CA THR A 79 -9.44 7.91 -2.58
C THR A 79 -9.40 6.80 -1.55
N SER A 80 -8.90 7.11 -0.36
CA SER A 80 -8.75 6.12 0.70
C SER A 80 -9.56 6.53 1.92
N ILE A 81 -10.31 5.58 2.47
CA ILE A 81 -11.23 5.80 3.57
C ILE A 81 -10.83 4.94 4.76
N ASP A 82 -10.72 5.56 5.93
CA ASP A 82 -10.49 4.86 7.19
C ASP A 82 -11.34 5.50 8.27
N ASP A 83 -11.87 4.70 9.18
CA ASP A 83 -12.65 5.19 10.31
C ASP A 83 -11.77 5.71 11.45
N GLU A 84 -10.47 5.48 11.39
CA GLU A 84 -9.50 5.94 12.38
C GLU A 84 -8.67 7.11 11.82
N MET A 85 -8.88 8.30 12.37
CA MET A 85 -8.14 9.50 11.93
C MET A 85 -6.62 9.32 12.06
N GLU A 86 -6.18 8.63 13.10
CA GLU A 86 -4.76 8.36 13.35
C GLU A 86 -4.13 7.56 12.22
N HIS A 87 -4.86 6.57 11.68
CA HIS A 87 -4.41 5.79 10.52
C HIS A 87 -4.21 6.69 9.30
N SER A 88 -5.17 7.55 9.02
CA SER A 88 -5.08 8.48 7.89
C SER A 88 -3.87 9.41 8.01
N GLN A 89 -3.58 9.89 9.20
CA GLN A 89 -2.42 10.76 9.45
C GLN A 89 -1.10 10.03 9.21
N ILE A 90 -0.99 8.80 9.69
CA ILE A 90 0.20 7.96 9.51
C ILE A 90 0.39 7.58 8.04
N ALA A 91 -0.70 7.25 7.34
CA ALA A 91 -0.64 6.97 5.91
C ALA A 91 -0.13 8.16 5.10
N LYS A 92 -0.56 9.38 5.45
CA LYS A 92 -0.05 10.59 4.80
C LYS A 92 1.46 10.75 4.96
N LEU A 93 2.01 10.42 6.13
CA LEU A 93 3.47 10.41 6.31
C LEU A 93 4.15 9.43 5.37
N ALA A 94 3.58 8.23 5.21
CA ALA A 94 4.11 7.23 4.28
C ALA A 94 4.10 7.75 2.83
N PHE A 95 3.05 8.45 2.42
CA PHE A 95 2.95 9.03 1.08
C PHE A 95 3.96 10.16 0.88
N GLN A 96 4.14 11.00 1.87
CA GLN A 96 5.14 12.07 1.83
C GLN A 96 6.55 11.51 1.75
N ASP A 97 6.87 10.51 2.56
CA ASP A 97 8.19 9.86 2.54
C ASP A 97 8.49 9.23 1.18
N ALA A 98 7.48 8.66 0.54
CA ALA A 98 7.59 8.05 -0.78
C ALA A 98 7.47 9.05 -1.94
N ASP A 99 7.40 10.34 -1.62
CA ASP A 99 7.30 11.44 -2.59
C ASP A 99 6.08 11.32 -3.51
N ILE A 100 4.96 10.83 -2.96
CA ILE A 100 3.69 10.81 -3.67
C ILE A 100 3.09 12.22 -3.66
N ALA A 101 2.81 12.76 -4.84
CA ALA A 101 2.22 14.08 -4.95
C ALA A 101 0.86 14.15 -4.25
N GLN A 102 0.64 15.23 -3.48
CA GLN A 102 -0.60 15.41 -2.72
C GLN A 102 -1.86 15.40 -3.61
N SER A 103 -1.72 15.78 -4.87
CA SER A 103 -2.82 15.74 -5.84
C SER A 103 -3.28 14.31 -6.17
N ARG A 104 -2.51 13.30 -5.82
CA ARG A 104 -2.80 11.91 -6.15
C ARG A 104 -3.62 11.17 -5.10
N TYR A 105 -3.87 11.76 -3.94
CA TYR A 105 -4.64 11.09 -2.87
C TYR A 105 -5.57 12.04 -2.13
N ARG A 106 -6.63 11.46 -1.59
CA ARG A 106 -7.59 12.10 -0.71
C ARG A 106 -8.30 11.07 0.17
#